data_bbe5dbc4b4aac03028a9a3a3e292d411
#
_entry.id   bbe5dbc4b4aac03028a9a3a3e292d411
#
_cell.length_a   1.000
_cell.length_b   1.000
_cell.length_c   1.000
_cell.angle_alpha   90.00
_cell.angle_beta   90.00
_cell.angle_gamma   90.00
#
_symmetry.space_group_name_H-M   'P 1'
#
loop_
_entity.id
_entity.type
_entity.pdbx_description
1 polymer ?
#
loop_
_entity_poly.entity_id
_entity_poly.type
_entity_poly.pdbx_seq_one_letter_code
_entity_poly.pdbx_strand_id
1 'polypeptide(L)'
;MVPSLTDCYLRLGFQVTESEDGLQIGFKPGMVHAIVKEVWNERPLTRSDAELFYEKFSPLNNGHRNLYFRIVAHGGFLPEALDFELHGLTVSDESYIESLLSGRHVELYPHNETAYRAVTRGFKQHRIGAVVQATGTGKSYLLARYIADHAKEKILVFAPNITIL
;
A
#
# COMPACT_ATOMS: atom_id res chain seq x y z
N MET A 1 -20.26 11.11 -6.55
CA MET A 1 -18.95 11.67 -6.94
C MET A 1 -17.92 11.00 -6.07
N VAL A 2 -16.99 10.26 -6.64
CA VAL A 2 -15.88 9.63 -5.90
C VAL A 2 -14.97 10.77 -5.43
N PRO A 3 -14.63 10.89 -4.14
CA PRO A 3 -13.72 11.93 -3.67
C PRO A 3 -12.33 11.71 -4.27
N SER A 4 -11.58 12.79 -4.42
CA SER A 4 -10.20 12.73 -4.90
C SER A 4 -9.31 12.01 -3.89
N LEU A 5 -8.19 11.45 -4.34
CA LEU A 5 -7.18 10.90 -3.43
C LEU A 5 -6.69 11.94 -2.43
N THR A 6 -6.50 13.18 -2.84
CA THR A 6 -6.16 14.31 -1.98
C THR A 6 -7.15 14.43 -0.81
N ASP A 7 -8.46 14.45 -1.10
CA ASP A 7 -9.50 14.55 -0.06
C ASP A 7 -9.47 13.37 0.90
N CYS A 8 -9.23 12.16 0.37
CA CYS A 8 -9.14 10.96 1.19
C CYS A 8 -7.98 11.04 2.20
N TYR A 9 -6.78 11.42 1.75
CA TYR A 9 -5.62 11.54 2.61
C TYR A 9 -5.75 12.68 3.64
N LEU A 10 -6.29 13.82 3.24
CA LEU A 10 -6.56 14.94 4.17
C LEU A 10 -7.53 14.54 5.27
N ARG A 11 -8.60 13.80 4.96
CA ARG A 11 -9.55 13.27 5.95
C ARG A 11 -8.92 12.29 6.94
N LEU A 12 -7.90 11.55 6.50
CA LEU A 12 -7.14 10.65 7.36
C LEU A 12 -6.07 11.35 8.21
N GLY A 13 -5.96 12.68 8.09
CA GLY A 13 -5.01 13.49 8.87
C GLY A 13 -3.60 13.53 8.30
N PHE A 14 -3.41 13.11 7.04
CA PHE A 14 -2.14 13.27 6.35
C PHE A 14 -1.96 14.71 5.88
N GLN A 15 -0.70 15.13 5.78
CA GLN A 15 -0.34 16.33 5.03
C GLN A 15 -0.11 15.93 3.58
N VAL A 16 -0.75 16.65 2.67
CA VAL A 16 -0.71 16.38 1.25
C VAL A 16 -0.16 17.60 0.52
N THR A 17 0.83 17.40 -0.33
CA THR A 17 1.33 18.40 -1.27
C THR A 17 1.18 17.84 -2.67
N GLU A 18 0.46 18.55 -3.52
CA GLU A 18 0.31 18.21 -4.92
C GLU A 18 1.52 18.70 -5.72
N SER A 19 1.99 17.89 -6.65
CA SER A 19 3.02 18.24 -7.61
C SER A 19 2.69 17.62 -8.97
N GLU A 20 3.40 18.04 -10.02
CA GLU A 20 3.26 17.42 -11.36
C GLU A 20 3.58 15.91 -11.34
N ASP A 21 4.40 15.49 -10.40
CA ASP A 21 4.82 14.10 -10.24
C ASP A 21 3.87 13.26 -9.38
N GLY A 22 2.84 13.86 -8.78
CA GLY A 22 1.85 13.19 -7.95
C GLY A 22 1.69 13.82 -6.57
N LEU A 23 0.98 13.12 -5.67
CA LEU A 23 0.74 13.55 -4.30
C LEU A 23 1.91 13.13 -3.41
N GLN A 24 2.53 14.09 -2.75
CA GLN A 24 3.48 13.81 -1.67
C GLN A 24 2.73 13.74 -0.34
N ILE A 25 2.79 12.59 0.30
CA ILE A 25 2.01 12.27 1.50
C ILE A 25 2.94 12.17 2.70
N GLY A 26 2.62 12.86 3.79
CA GLY A 26 3.37 12.80 5.04
C GLY A 26 2.50 12.95 6.28
N PHE A 27 2.99 12.47 7.43
CA PHE A 27 2.32 12.64 8.72
C PHE A 27 2.80 13.87 9.49
N LYS A 28 4.06 14.24 9.29
CA LYS A 28 4.70 15.37 10.00
C LYS A 28 5.19 16.39 8.98
N PRO A 29 5.21 17.67 9.34
CA PRO A 29 5.79 18.70 8.50
C PRO A 29 7.21 18.33 8.05
N GLY A 30 7.47 18.41 6.75
CA GLY A 30 8.78 18.10 6.17
C GLY A 30 9.12 16.61 6.01
N MET A 31 8.25 15.69 6.42
CA MET A 31 8.45 14.26 6.23
C MET A 31 7.55 13.75 5.11
N VAL A 32 8.15 13.34 3.99
CA VAL A 32 7.45 12.61 2.93
C VAL A 32 7.58 11.12 3.19
N HIS A 33 6.45 10.42 3.29
CA HIS A 33 6.40 8.97 3.51
C HIS A 33 6.00 8.21 2.25
N ALA A 34 5.25 8.85 1.37
CA ALA A 34 4.81 8.26 0.12
C ALA A 34 4.72 9.28 -0.99
N ILE A 35 4.90 8.83 -2.24
CA ILE A 35 4.51 9.55 -3.45
C ILE A 35 3.45 8.70 -4.14
N VAL A 36 2.27 9.26 -4.33
CA VAL A 36 1.13 8.57 -4.92
C VAL A 36 0.77 9.22 -6.22
N LYS A 37 0.73 8.43 -7.29
CA LYS A 37 0.27 8.86 -8.61
C LYS A 37 -1.09 8.28 -8.90
N GLU A 38 -2.08 9.14 -9.10
CA GLU A 38 -3.40 8.76 -9.61
C GLU A 38 -3.38 8.77 -11.13
N VAL A 39 -3.90 7.71 -11.74
CA VAL A 39 -3.95 7.54 -13.20
C VAL A 39 -5.37 7.22 -13.62
N TRP A 40 -5.94 8.10 -14.41
CA TRP A 40 -7.24 7.91 -15.07
C TRP A 40 -6.99 7.27 -16.43
N ASN A 41 -7.05 5.95 -16.48
CA ASN A 41 -6.76 5.15 -17.68
C ASN A 41 -8.03 4.47 -18.19
N GLU A 42 -8.18 4.42 -19.51
CA GLU A 42 -9.29 3.71 -20.18
C GLU A 42 -9.00 2.22 -20.32
N ARG A 43 -7.74 1.83 -20.34
CA ARG A 43 -7.28 0.42 -20.44
C ARG A 43 -6.47 0.05 -19.22
N PRO A 44 -6.51 -1.22 -18.75
CA PRO A 44 -5.65 -1.67 -17.68
C PRO A 44 -4.17 -1.40 -17.95
N LEU A 45 -3.44 -0.95 -16.94
CA LEU A 45 -2.00 -0.71 -17.04
C LEU A 45 -1.24 -2.04 -17.08
N THR A 46 -0.18 -2.06 -17.88
CA THR A 46 0.71 -3.21 -18.03
C THR A 46 1.84 -3.15 -17.00
N ARG A 47 2.61 -4.22 -16.90
CA ARG A 47 3.87 -4.24 -16.16
C ARG A 47 4.83 -3.15 -16.62
N SER A 48 4.98 -2.96 -17.94
CA SER A 48 5.87 -1.93 -18.50
C SER A 48 5.43 -0.51 -18.10
N ASP A 49 4.13 -0.24 -18.01
CA ASP A 49 3.63 1.04 -17.51
C ASP A 49 4.07 1.26 -16.05
N ALA A 50 3.99 0.23 -15.21
CA ALA A 50 4.46 0.30 -13.81
C ALA A 50 5.99 0.49 -13.70
N GLU A 51 6.77 -0.16 -14.54
CA GLU A 51 8.22 0.00 -14.61
C GLU A 51 8.62 1.44 -14.97
N LEU A 52 7.97 2.03 -15.98
CA LEU A 52 8.21 3.42 -16.39
C LEU A 52 7.90 4.41 -15.24
N PHE A 53 6.82 4.18 -14.51
CA PHE A 53 6.52 4.99 -13.33
C PHE A 53 7.60 4.85 -12.26
N TYR A 54 8.06 3.63 -11.99
CA TYR A 54 9.12 3.41 -11.02
C TYR A 54 10.43 4.08 -11.42
N GLU A 55 10.85 3.96 -12.67
CA GLU A 55 12.05 4.61 -13.18
C GLU A 55 11.98 6.13 -13.01
N LYS A 56 10.80 6.73 -13.23
CA LYS A 56 10.60 8.16 -13.03
C LYS A 56 10.71 8.58 -11.58
N PHE A 57 10.15 7.81 -10.64
CA PHE A 57 10.05 8.21 -9.24
C PHE A 57 11.20 7.70 -8.37
N SER A 58 11.87 6.62 -8.73
CA SER A 58 12.94 6.04 -7.94
C SER A 58 14.10 7.00 -7.62
N PRO A 59 14.48 7.96 -8.51
CA PRO A 59 15.50 8.95 -8.18
C PRO A 59 15.12 9.88 -7.03
N LEU A 60 13.81 10.02 -6.73
CA LEU A 60 13.33 10.84 -5.62
C LEU A 60 13.53 10.16 -4.26
N ASN A 61 13.87 8.88 -4.26
CA ASN A 61 14.18 8.13 -3.05
C ASN A 61 15.64 8.36 -2.61
N ASN A 62 15.95 9.56 -2.19
CA ASN A 62 17.28 10.01 -1.74
C ASN A 62 17.77 9.30 -0.46
N GLY A 63 17.66 7.97 -0.39
CA GLY A 63 18.07 7.17 0.77
C GLY A 63 17.08 7.19 1.93
N HIS A 64 15.90 7.75 1.77
CA HIS A 64 14.82 7.67 2.76
C HIS A 64 14.28 6.25 2.85
N ARG A 65 14.67 5.50 3.86
CA ARG A 65 14.29 4.09 4.07
C ARG A 65 12.77 3.85 4.15
N ASN A 66 12.00 4.89 4.40
CA ASN A 66 10.55 4.84 4.62
C ASN A 66 9.74 5.50 3.49
N LEU A 67 10.37 5.91 2.39
CA LEU A 67 9.66 6.45 1.24
C LEU A 67 9.22 5.30 0.33
N TYR A 68 7.95 5.28 -0.02
CA TYR A 68 7.41 4.33 -0.99
C TYR A 68 6.61 5.06 -2.07
N PHE A 69 6.39 4.37 -3.17
CA PHE A 69 5.64 4.86 -4.31
C PHE A 69 4.39 4.02 -4.51
N ARG A 70 3.30 4.68 -4.87
CA ARG A 70 2.04 4.01 -5.20
C ARG A 70 1.48 4.57 -6.50
N ILE A 71 1.01 3.67 -7.37
CA ILE A 71 0.19 4.01 -8.52
C ILE A 71 -1.23 3.55 -8.20
N VAL A 72 -2.20 4.45 -8.34
CA VAL A 72 -3.62 4.13 -8.26
C VAL A 72 -4.22 4.32 -9.64
N ALA A 73 -4.64 3.23 -10.27
CA ALA A 73 -5.15 3.23 -11.64
C ALA A 73 -6.66 2.92 -11.66
N HIS A 74 -7.46 3.86 -12.13
CA HIS A 74 -8.93 3.71 -12.22
C HIS A 74 -9.37 2.66 -13.23
N GLY A 75 -8.62 2.48 -14.32
CA GLY A 75 -8.83 1.39 -15.29
C GLY A 75 -8.21 0.06 -14.87
N GLY A 76 -7.63 -0.02 -13.65
CA GLY A 76 -7.00 -1.21 -13.11
C GLY A 76 -5.66 -1.56 -13.75
N PHE A 77 -5.20 -2.78 -13.48
CA PHE A 77 -3.93 -3.34 -13.95
C PHE A 77 -4.15 -4.72 -14.54
N LEU A 78 -3.32 -5.10 -15.50
CA LEU A 78 -3.25 -6.48 -15.96
C LEU A 78 -2.62 -7.37 -14.87
N PRO A 79 -2.94 -8.68 -14.83
CA PRO A 79 -2.45 -9.59 -13.79
C PRO A 79 -0.92 -9.59 -13.61
N GLU A 80 -0.17 -9.50 -14.71
CA GLU A 80 1.30 -9.45 -14.68
C GLU A 80 1.85 -8.18 -13.99
N ALA A 81 1.09 -7.08 -13.98
CA ALA A 81 1.46 -5.87 -13.27
C ALA A 81 1.19 -5.97 -11.77
N LEU A 82 0.18 -6.75 -11.36
CA LEU A 82 -0.15 -7.00 -9.96
C LEU A 82 0.85 -7.94 -9.28
N ASP A 83 1.40 -8.89 -10.02
CA ASP A 83 2.41 -9.83 -9.52
C ASP A 83 3.84 -9.28 -9.56
N PHE A 84 4.00 -8.08 -10.05
CA PHE A 84 5.27 -7.42 -10.22
C PHE A 84 5.77 -6.82 -8.91
N GLU A 85 6.96 -7.22 -8.50
CA GLU A 85 7.62 -6.72 -7.29
C GLU A 85 8.79 -5.80 -7.66
N LEU A 86 8.60 -4.50 -7.47
CA LEU A 86 9.70 -3.54 -7.39
C LEU A 86 9.78 -3.00 -5.97
N HIS A 87 10.99 -2.88 -5.44
CA HIS A 87 11.20 -2.34 -4.11
C HIS A 87 10.65 -0.91 -4.00
N GLY A 88 9.68 -0.73 -3.10
CA GLY A 88 9.08 0.56 -2.83
C GLY A 88 7.95 0.99 -3.77
N LEU A 89 7.57 0.20 -4.78
CA LEU A 89 6.40 0.47 -5.61
C LEU A 89 5.24 -0.45 -5.26
N THR A 90 4.06 0.14 -5.05
CA THR A 90 2.79 -0.57 -4.88
C THR A 90 1.83 -0.14 -5.99
N VAL A 91 1.16 -1.11 -6.61
CA VAL A 91 0.10 -0.86 -7.58
C VAL A 91 -1.26 -1.11 -6.92
N SER A 92 -2.24 -0.26 -7.19
CA SER A 92 -3.57 -0.31 -6.57
C SER A 92 -4.62 0.14 -7.58
N ASP A 93 -5.80 -0.44 -7.49
CA ASP A 93 -6.98 -0.03 -8.25
C ASP A 93 -7.92 0.85 -7.39
N GLU A 94 -9.13 1.08 -7.86
CA GLU A 94 -10.15 1.87 -7.16
C GLU A 94 -10.51 1.33 -5.78
N SER A 95 -10.33 0.03 -5.51
CA SER A 95 -10.61 -0.57 -4.20
C SER A 95 -9.73 0.03 -3.09
N TYR A 96 -8.57 0.57 -3.46
CA TYR A 96 -7.72 1.31 -2.55
C TYR A 96 -8.41 2.59 -2.03
N ILE A 97 -9.06 3.35 -2.92
CA ILE A 97 -9.81 4.55 -2.54
C ILE A 97 -10.97 4.18 -1.60
N GLU A 98 -11.69 3.11 -1.91
CA GLU A 98 -12.76 2.60 -1.05
C GLU A 98 -12.23 2.19 0.33
N SER A 99 -11.06 1.58 0.40
CA SER A 99 -10.42 1.20 1.66
C SER A 99 -10.05 2.43 2.50
N LEU A 100 -9.54 3.49 1.89
CA LEU A 100 -9.26 4.76 2.55
C LEU A 100 -10.53 5.40 3.14
N LEU A 101 -11.61 5.42 2.35
CA LEU A 101 -12.89 6.01 2.76
C LEU A 101 -13.58 5.23 3.88
N SER A 102 -13.46 3.91 3.89
CA SER A 102 -14.06 3.06 4.91
C SER A 102 -13.36 3.13 6.27
N GLY A 103 -12.23 3.84 6.37
CA GLY A 103 -11.40 3.90 7.57
C GLY A 103 -10.71 2.57 7.93
N ARG A 104 -10.73 1.60 7.03
CA ARG A 104 -10.12 0.26 7.23
C ARG A 104 -8.73 0.16 6.64
N HIS A 105 -8.27 1.22 5.99
CA HIS A 105 -6.96 1.21 5.36
C HIS A 105 -5.84 1.20 6.41
N VAL A 106 -4.92 0.25 6.27
CA VAL A 106 -3.67 0.17 7.03
C VAL A 106 -2.53 0.29 6.04
N GLU A 107 -1.79 1.40 6.10
CA GLU A 107 -0.62 1.61 5.25
C GLU A 107 0.56 0.79 5.76
N LEU A 108 1.22 0.07 4.86
CA LEU A 108 2.36 -0.78 5.18
C LEU A 108 3.67 -0.15 4.68
N TYR A 109 4.75 -0.34 5.41
CA TYR A 109 6.08 -0.07 4.89
C TYR A 109 6.41 -1.00 3.71
N PRO A 110 7.29 -0.62 2.78
CA PRO A 110 7.58 -1.41 1.58
C PRO A 110 7.96 -2.87 1.85
N HIS A 111 8.79 -3.11 2.88
CA HIS A 111 9.18 -4.46 3.28
C HIS A 111 8.00 -5.27 3.85
N ASN A 112 7.04 -4.62 4.51
CA ASN A 112 5.84 -5.26 5.01
C ASN A 112 4.82 -5.50 3.88
N GLU A 113 4.77 -4.64 2.87
CA GLU A 113 3.94 -4.84 1.69
C GLU A 113 4.38 -6.11 0.94
N THR A 114 5.68 -6.30 0.75
CA THR A 114 6.24 -7.53 0.15
C THR A 114 5.87 -8.76 0.98
N ALA A 115 6.03 -8.70 2.31
CA ALA A 115 5.64 -9.78 3.21
C ALA A 115 4.13 -10.05 3.16
N TYR A 116 3.30 -9.01 3.10
CA TYR A 116 1.85 -9.12 3.01
C TYR A 116 1.40 -9.85 1.75
N ARG A 117 1.97 -9.49 0.60
CA ARG A 117 1.69 -10.17 -0.68
C ARG A 117 2.09 -11.65 -0.62
N ALA A 118 3.24 -11.96 -0.02
CA ALA A 118 3.66 -13.35 0.16
C ALA A 118 2.69 -14.13 1.05
N VAL A 119 2.20 -13.54 2.14
CA VAL A 119 1.20 -14.14 3.04
C VAL A 119 -0.12 -14.40 2.32
N THR A 120 -0.66 -13.41 1.65
CA THR A 120 -1.96 -13.54 0.95
C THR A 120 -1.89 -14.54 -0.19
N ARG A 121 -0.77 -14.60 -0.93
CA ARG A 121 -0.52 -15.62 -1.94
C ARG A 121 -0.40 -17.01 -1.32
N GLY A 122 0.35 -17.11 -0.22
CA GLY A 122 0.55 -18.37 0.49
C GLY A 122 -0.76 -18.95 1.01
N PHE A 123 -1.64 -18.15 1.58
CA PHE A 123 -2.94 -18.64 2.07
C PHE A 123 -3.93 -19.07 0.98
N LYS A 124 -3.76 -18.60 -0.26
CA LYS A 124 -4.51 -19.15 -1.41
C LYS A 124 -4.10 -20.58 -1.76
N GLN A 125 -2.89 -20.98 -1.42
CA GLN A 125 -2.30 -22.28 -1.79
C GLN A 125 -2.20 -23.24 -0.59
N HIS A 126 -2.04 -22.71 0.61
CA HIS A 126 -1.77 -23.48 1.83
C HIS A 126 -2.69 -23.04 2.98
N ARG A 127 -3.05 -23.99 3.85
CA ARG A 127 -3.88 -23.71 5.02
C ARG A 127 -3.12 -23.13 6.20
N ILE A 128 -1.81 -23.25 6.20
CA ILE A 128 -0.93 -22.83 7.31
C ILE A 128 0.28 -22.12 6.68
N GLY A 129 0.69 -21.04 7.29
CA GLY A 129 1.88 -20.28 6.92
C GLY A 129 2.57 -19.68 8.13
N ALA A 130 3.82 -19.29 7.98
CA ALA A 130 4.57 -18.57 8.99
C ALA A 130 5.23 -17.34 8.39
N VAL A 131 5.16 -16.22 9.10
CA VAL A 131 5.87 -14.96 8.77
C VAL A 131 6.99 -14.76 9.78
N VAL A 132 8.22 -14.84 9.30
CA VAL A 132 9.41 -14.63 10.13
C VAL A 132 10.04 -13.29 9.78
N GLN A 133 9.99 -12.37 10.73
CA GLN A 133 10.57 -11.03 10.60
C GLN A 133 11.25 -10.64 11.92
N ALA A 134 12.24 -9.75 11.84
CA ALA A 134 12.93 -9.24 13.04
C ALA A 134 11.96 -8.46 13.96
N THR A 135 12.32 -8.31 15.21
CA THR A 135 11.57 -7.50 16.17
C THR A 135 11.56 -6.04 15.73
N GLY A 136 10.43 -5.35 15.90
CA GLY A 136 10.31 -3.92 15.53
C GLY A 136 10.05 -3.65 14.03
N THR A 137 9.96 -4.66 13.18
CA THR A 137 9.72 -4.49 11.73
C THR A 137 8.26 -4.24 11.34
N GLY A 138 7.35 -4.14 12.30
CA GLY A 138 5.95 -3.82 12.03
C GLY A 138 5.06 -5.04 11.71
N LYS A 139 5.37 -6.23 12.25
CA LYS A 139 4.50 -7.43 12.10
C LYS A 139 3.04 -7.19 12.49
N SER A 140 2.80 -6.37 13.52
CA SER A 140 1.45 -6.03 13.97
C SER A 140 0.67 -5.25 12.92
N TYR A 141 1.34 -4.38 12.15
CA TYR A 141 0.72 -3.67 11.04
C TYR A 141 0.33 -4.61 9.89
N LEU A 142 1.16 -5.62 9.61
CA LEU A 142 0.84 -6.66 8.63
C LEU A 142 -0.43 -7.42 9.03
N LEU A 143 -0.54 -7.80 10.30
CA LEU A 143 -1.74 -8.44 10.84
C LEU A 143 -2.95 -7.51 10.79
N ALA A 144 -2.80 -6.25 11.19
CA ALA A 144 -3.88 -5.25 11.13
C ALA A 144 -4.39 -5.05 9.68
N ARG A 145 -3.48 -5.00 8.71
CA ARG A 145 -3.83 -4.93 7.29
C ARG A 145 -4.59 -6.18 6.83
N TYR A 146 -4.13 -7.36 7.21
CA TYR A 146 -4.82 -8.61 6.88
C TYR A 146 -6.26 -8.64 7.44
N ILE A 147 -6.44 -8.21 8.68
CA ILE A 147 -7.77 -8.10 9.30
C ILE A 147 -8.64 -7.09 8.56
N ALA A 148 -8.10 -5.93 8.19
CA ALA A 148 -8.83 -4.90 7.48
C ALA A 148 -9.32 -5.38 6.12
N ASP A 149 -8.47 -6.04 5.35
CA ASP A 149 -8.79 -6.53 4.01
C ASP A 149 -9.76 -7.73 4.04
N HIS A 150 -9.82 -8.47 5.15
CA HIS A 150 -10.69 -9.65 5.35
C HIS A 150 -11.82 -9.39 6.37
N ALA A 151 -12.27 -8.14 6.50
CA ALA A 151 -13.25 -7.72 7.51
C ALA A 151 -14.62 -8.42 7.42
N LYS A 152 -14.92 -9.10 6.31
CA LYS A 152 -16.13 -9.92 6.12
C LYS A 152 -15.97 -11.36 6.65
N GLU A 153 -14.76 -11.75 6.99
CA GLU A 153 -14.43 -13.08 7.48
C GLU A 153 -14.38 -13.11 9.02
N LYS A 154 -14.51 -14.29 9.60
CA LYS A 154 -14.30 -14.49 11.04
C LYS A 154 -12.83 -14.75 11.27
N ILE A 155 -12.14 -13.79 11.88
CA ILE A 155 -10.71 -13.87 12.18
C ILE A 155 -10.55 -13.97 13.70
N LEU A 156 -9.78 -14.96 14.16
CA LEU A 156 -9.41 -15.13 15.56
C LEU A 156 -7.92 -14.89 15.71
N VAL A 157 -7.55 -13.93 16.54
CA VAL A 157 -6.17 -13.53 16.78
C VAL A 157 -5.76 -13.96 18.18
N PHE A 158 -4.66 -14.68 18.28
CA PHE A 158 -4.02 -15.01 19.55
C PHE A 158 -2.72 -14.23 19.68
N ALA A 159 -2.55 -13.54 20.79
CA ALA A 159 -1.31 -12.85 21.14
C ALA A 159 -0.84 -13.25 22.54
N PRO A 160 0.47 -13.32 22.77
CA PRO A 160 1.00 -13.74 24.08
C PRO A 160 0.78 -12.70 25.19
N ASN A 161 0.49 -11.46 24.82
CA ASN A 161 0.25 -10.36 25.74
C ASN A 161 -0.81 -9.41 25.18
N ILE A 162 -1.71 -8.92 26.02
CA ILE A 162 -2.78 -7.98 25.68
C ILE A 162 -2.23 -6.62 25.18
N THR A 163 -1.02 -6.26 25.56
CA THR A 163 -0.33 -5.04 25.09
C THR A 163 0.05 -5.07 23.61
N ILE A 164 -0.05 -6.24 22.96
CA ILE A 164 0.31 -6.45 21.55
C ILE A 164 -0.92 -6.37 20.65
N LEU A 165 -2.09 -6.41 21.19
CA LEU A 165 -3.37 -6.20 20.51
C LEU A 165 -3.81 -4.75 20.65
#